data_896d90a2b34b8bcba1e836456b2b3579
#
_entry.id   896d90a2b34b8bcba1e836456b2b3579
#
_cell.length_a   1.000
_cell.length_b   1.000
_cell.length_c   1.000
_cell.angle_alpha   90.00
_cell.angle_beta   90.00
_cell.angle_gamma   90.00
#
_symmetry.space_group_name_H-M   'P 1'
#
loop_
_entity.id
_entity.type
_entity.pdbx_description
1 polymer ?
#
loop_
_entity_poly.entity_id
_entity_poly.type
_entity_poly.pdbx_seq_one_letter_code
_entity_poly.pdbx_strand_id
1 'polypeptide(L)'
;MKRQAVTLEAIAERPNLELACWKAARGRQSCPAVARFLADRTQQLDALAAAIVDERAPDGRASRFVIHDPKRRVIHAACFADRVLHHAIFNVVEARFETMLVDSSFACRPGKGVHRAVLAVQRSLQRWPWFVQVDVDGYFPSIRHDLLMALLRRRFKGAGFLALLQRILDCGATAGPGRGLPIGTLASQHFANAFLDGADRFILDQAGVGGHVRYMDDLLWGCESRAVAEASLAGLEAFLRDACGLRLKPRRRIARSSEGARYCGFRVRQGVVLPGPRKMARFRAAVARIEAARTAGWASEADCQRAWDGSLATLSGCDSGGFRRRVLAGFGYSLEPGCPSN
;
A
#
# COMPACT_ATOMS: atom_id res chain seq x y z
N MET A 1 18.21 -19.42 -3.80
CA MET A 1 18.60 -18.01 -3.55
C MET A 1 19.24 -17.91 -2.15
N LYS A 2 20.43 -17.28 -2.01
CA LYS A 2 21.18 -17.23 -0.74
C LYS A 2 20.42 -16.36 0.29
N ARG A 3 20.30 -16.81 1.56
CA ARG A 3 19.63 -16.06 2.64
C ARG A 3 20.49 -14.85 3.04
N GLN A 4 19.86 -13.70 3.32
CA GLN A 4 20.55 -12.52 3.87
C GLN A 4 20.80 -12.73 5.37
N ALA A 5 22.03 -12.54 5.81
CA ALA A 5 22.35 -12.44 7.24
C ALA A 5 22.02 -11.01 7.72
N VAL A 6 21.33 -10.91 8.84
CA VAL A 6 21.01 -9.64 9.49
C VAL A 6 21.28 -9.81 10.97
N THR A 7 22.01 -8.86 11.57
CA THR A 7 22.29 -8.81 13.00
C THR A 7 21.51 -7.68 13.66
N LEU A 8 21.29 -7.77 14.96
CA LEU A 8 20.62 -6.72 15.73
C LEU A 8 21.48 -5.45 15.79
N GLU A 9 22.80 -5.62 15.88
CA GLU A 9 23.76 -4.52 15.89
C GLU A 9 23.67 -3.68 14.61
N ALA A 10 23.56 -4.31 13.44
CA ALA A 10 23.41 -3.59 12.17
C ALA A 10 22.10 -2.77 12.11
N ILE A 11 21.04 -3.21 12.79
CA ILE A 11 19.80 -2.44 12.92
C ILE A 11 19.98 -1.30 13.92
N ALA A 12 20.69 -1.55 15.03
CA ALA A 12 20.92 -0.62 16.14
C ALA A 12 22.02 0.42 15.86
N GLU A 13 22.75 0.31 14.74
CA GLU A 13 23.79 1.28 14.39
C GLU A 13 23.27 2.72 14.41
N ARG A 14 24.03 3.62 15.03
CA ARG A 14 23.63 5.02 15.20
C ARG A 14 23.25 5.71 13.87
N PRO A 15 24.05 5.62 12.78
CA PRO A 15 23.66 6.21 11.50
C PRO A 15 22.36 5.66 10.94
N ASN A 16 22.09 4.36 11.13
CA ASN A 16 20.84 3.73 10.70
C ASN A 16 19.64 4.26 11.49
N LEU A 17 19.76 4.38 12.82
CA LEU A 17 18.70 4.91 13.67
C LEU A 17 18.42 6.39 13.41
N GLU A 18 19.44 7.20 13.13
CA GLU A 18 19.27 8.62 12.74
C GLU A 18 18.50 8.73 11.41
N LEU A 19 18.87 7.95 10.40
CA LEU A 19 18.14 7.89 9.12
C LEU A 19 16.69 7.41 9.33
N ALA A 20 16.49 6.39 10.15
CA ALA A 20 15.20 5.84 10.48
C ALA A 20 14.30 6.86 11.20
N CYS A 21 14.86 7.60 12.15
CA CYS A 21 14.18 8.67 12.88
C CYS A 21 13.74 9.79 11.91
N TRP A 22 14.63 10.24 11.03
CA TRP A 22 14.30 11.23 10.01
C TRP A 22 13.16 10.75 9.11
N LYS A 23 13.22 9.50 8.59
CA LYS A 23 12.16 8.91 7.77
C LYS A 23 10.82 8.84 8.52
N ALA A 24 10.84 8.40 9.80
CA ALA A 24 9.66 8.27 10.63
C ALA A 24 8.99 9.62 10.95
N ALA A 25 9.78 10.71 11.08
CA ALA A 25 9.34 12.03 11.44
C ALA A 25 8.79 12.85 10.25
N ARG A 26 9.08 12.46 9.01
CA ARG A 26 8.68 13.22 7.81
C ARG A 26 7.18 13.51 7.79
N GLY A 27 6.83 14.80 7.66
CA GLY A 27 5.45 15.29 7.61
C GLY A 27 4.66 15.14 8.93
N ARG A 28 5.36 14.88 10.07
CA ARG A 28 4.73 14.68 11.37
C ARG A 28 5.45 15.38 12.53
N GLN A 29 6.36 16.30 12.23
CA GLN A 29 7.16 17.01 13.26
C GLN A 29 6.30 17.82 14.22
N SER A 30 5.15 18.31 13.78
CA SER A 30 4.18 19.03 14.63
C SER A 30 3.37 18.12 15.56
N CYS A 31 3.44 16.79 15.40
CA CYS A 31 2.75 15.86 16.29
C CYS A 31 3.44 15.85 17.67
N PRO A 32 2.71 16.08 18.80
CA PRO A 32 3.33 16.20 20.13
C PRO A 32 4.21 15.02 20.54
N ALA A 33 3.83 13.79 20.18
CA ALA A 33 4.62 12.60 20.48
C ALA A 33 5.95 12.56 19.68
N VAL A 34 5.93 13.05 18.44
CA VAL A 34 7.13 13.15 17.59
C VAL A 34 8.03 14.28 18.11
N ALA A 35 7.46 15.47 18.40
CA ALA A 35 8.21 16.61 18.91
C ALA A 35 8.93 16.27 20.22
N ARG A 36 8.27 15.60 21.18
CA ARG A 36 8.91 15.13 22.43
C ARG A 36 10.05 14.16 22.17
N PHE A 37 9.91 13.19 21.29
CA PHE A 37 10.99 12.27 20.95
C PHE A 37 12.18 13.01 20.32
N LEU A 38 11.91 14.00 19.46
CA LEU A 38 12.95 14.77 18.78
C LEU A 38 13.69 15.72 19.73
N ALA A 39 13.04 16.23 20.78
CA ALA A 39 13.67 17.08 21.81
C ALA A 39 14.79 16.34 22.54
N ASP A 40 14.58 15.05 22.86
CA ASP A 40 15.56 14.19 23.54
C ASP A 40 16.15 13.13 22.59
N ARG A 41 16.29 13.47 21.30
CA ARG A 41 16.60 12.51 20.21
C ARG A 41 17.76 11.58 20.54
N THR A 42 18.87 12.11 21.03
CA THR A 42 20.07 11.32 21.32
C THR A 42 19.76 10.22 22.34
N GLN A 43 19.20 10.59 23.48
CA GLN A 43 18.83 9.66 24.55
C GLN A 43 17.80 8.62 24.10
N GLN A 44 16.79 9.06 23.33
CA GLN A 44 15.74 8.17 22.81
C GLN A 44 16.31 7.14 21.81
N LEU A 45 17.24 7.54 20.95
CA LEU A 45 17.89 6.62 20.01
C LEU A 45 18.85 5.66 20.70
N ASP A 46 19.58 6.10 21.74
CA ASP A 46 20.44 5.25 22.54
C ASP A 46 19.62 4.20 23.31
N ALA A 47 18.50 4.62 23.90
CA ALA A 47 17.57 3.70 24.56
C ALA A 47 16.96 2.68 23.57
N LEU A 48 16.63 3.12 22.35
CA LEU A 48 16.14 2.22 21.31
C LEU A 48 17.22 1.24 20.85
N ALA A 49 18.46 1.70 20.66
CA ALA A 49 19.59 0.84 20.30
C ALA A 49 19.79 -0.26 21.33
N ALA A 50 19.85 0.11 22.62
CA ALA A 50 19.94 -0.86 23.72
C ALA A 50 18.75 -1.84 23.72
N ALA A 51 17.53 -1.35 23.54
CA ALA A 51 16.35 -2.21 23.51
C ALA A 51 16.37 -3.21 22.33
N ILE A 52 16.94 -2.82 21.18
CA ILE A 52 17.12 -3.72 20.04
C ILE A 52 18.13 -4.83 20.37
N VAL A 53 19.31 -4.45 20.84
CA VAL A 53 20.41 -5.39 21.13
C VAL A 53 20.05 -6.33 22.29
N ASP A 54 19.40 -5.81 23.34
CA ASP A 54 18.94 -6.59 24.51
C ASP A 54 17.65 -7.40 24.22
N GLU A 55 17.20 -7.43 22.97
CA GLU A 55 16.00 -8.15 22.54
C GLU A 55 14.67 -7.72 23.22
N ARG A 56 14.61 -6.51 23.77
CA ARG A 56 13.41 -5.94 24.41
C ARG A 56 12.49 -5.16 23.46
N ALA A 57 12.99 -4.77 22.28
CA ALA A 57 12.18 -4.12 21.26
C ALA A 57 11.27 -5.14 20.53
N PRO A 58 10.06 -4.76 20.01
CA PRO A 58 9.46 -3.42 20.09
C PRO A 58 8.85 -3.12 21.46
N ASP A 59 8.50 -1.83 21.71
CA ASP A 59 7.68 -1.40 22.85
C ASP A 59 6.26 -1.99 22.80
N GLY A 60 5.72 -2.12 21.57
CA GLY A 60 4.40 -2.72 21.32
C GLY A 60 3.22 -1.78 21.59
N ARG A 61 3.45 -0.57 22.13
CA ARG A 61 2.38 0.39 22.36
C ARG A 61 1.83 0.94 21.04
N ALA A 62 0.52 0.87 20.88
CA ALA A 62 -0.16 1.42 19.70
C ALA A 62 -1.43 2.14 20.11
N SER A 63 -1.67 3.31 19.51
CA SER A 63 -2.98 3.95 19.57
C SER A 63 -3.90 3.36 18.49
N ARG A 64 -5.19 3.19 18.83
CA ARG A 64 -6.20 2.67 17.90
C ARG A 64 -7.21 3.75 17.59
N PHE A 65 -7.49 3.95 16.30
CA PHE A 65 -8.56 4.84 15.87
C PHE A 65 -9.28 4.25 14.65
N VAL A 66 -10.50 4.70 14.43
CA VAL A 66 -11.34 4.21 13.33
C VAL A 66 -11.38 5.26 12.23
N ILE A 67 -11.16 4.81 11.00
CA ILE A 67 -11.41 5.61 9.80
C ILE A 67 -12.60 5.01 9.04
N HIS A 68 -13.37 5.88 8.38
CA HIS A 68 -14.55 5.52 7.58
C HIS A 68 -14.37 5.91 6.11
N ASP A 69 -13.25 5.47 5.48
CA ASP A 69 -12.96 5.84 4.09
C ASP A 69 -12.49 4.64 3.25
N PRO A 70 -13.31 4.08 2.43
CA PRO A 70 -14.78 4.07 2.31
C PRO A 70 -15.46 3.08 3.25
N LYS A 71 -14.67 2.23 3.88
CA LYS A 71 -15.12 1.21 4.83
C LYS A 71 -14.57 1.55 6.21
N ARG A 72 -15.30 1.12 7.24
CA ARG A 72 -14.79 1.18 8.61
C ARG A 72 -13.53 0.33 8.71
N ARG A 73 -12.42 0.95 9.12
CA ARG A 73 -11.14 0.28 9.38
C ARG A 73 -10.59 0.72 10.72
N VAL A 74 -10.11 -0.22 11.50
CA VAL A 74 -9.34 0.08 12.70
C VAL A 74 -7.88 0.24 12.28
N ILE A 75 -7.32 1.41 12.53
CA ILE A 75 -5.92 1.73 12.27
C ILE A 75 -5.16 1.57 13.58
N HIS A 76 -4.04 0.90 13.52
CA HIS A 76 -3.11 0.74 14.62
C HIS A 76 -1.89 1.62 14.35
N ALA A 77 -1.78 2.73 15.05
CA ALA A 77 -0.62 3.60 14.97
C ALA A 77 0.37 3.21 16.06
N ALA A 78 1.46 2.55 15.67
CA ALA A 78 2.57 2.24 16.57
C ALA A 78 3.13 3.51 17.20
N CYS A 79 3.64 3.43 18.42
CA CYS A 79 4.35 4.52 19.09
C CYS A 79 5.53 4.99 18.21
N PHE A 80 6.04 6.20 18.48
CA PHE A 80 7.04 6.76 17.58
C PHE A 80 8.35 5.98 17.59
N ALA A 81 8.75 5.44 18.75
CA ALA A 81 9.94 4.57 18.87
C ALA A 81 9.82 3.32 17.99
N ASP A 82 8.66 2.62 18.00
CA ASP A 82 8.44 1.45 17.16
C ASP A 82 8.38 1.81 15.67
N ARG A 83 7.91 3.03 15.33
CA ARG A 83 7.98 3.51 13.94
C ARG A 83 9.42 3.74 13.49
N VAL A 84 10.28 4.27 14.36
CA VAL A 84 11.73 4.39 14.10
C VAL A 84 12.32 2.99 13.94
N LEU A 85 12.01 2.04 14.83
CA LEU A 85 12.45 0.65 14.71
C LEU A 85 12.06 0.03 13.36
N HIS A 86 10.80 0.19 12.93
CA HIS A 86 10.38 -0.32 11.62
C HIS A 86 11.20 0.26 10.48
N HIS A 87 11.45 1.58 10.48
CA HIS A 87 12.32 2.19 9.48
C HIS A 87 13.76 1.69 9.56
N ALA A 88 14.31 1.50 10.77
CA ALA A 88 15.65 0.96 10.95
C ALA A 88 15.80 -0.45 10.38
N ILE A 89 14.83 -1.31 10.62
CA ILE A 89 14.78 -2.65 10.02
C ILE A 89 14.74 -2.56 8.49
N PHE A 90 13.81 -1.78 7.93
CA PHE A 90 13.64 -1.72 6.48
C PHE A 90 14.76 -0.95 5.76
N ASN A 91 15.50 -0.08 6.42
CA ASN A 91 16.75 0.46 5.85
C ASN A 91 17.76 -0.66 5.52
N VAL A 92 17.79 -1.73 6.33
CA VAL A 92 18.73 -2.85 6.16
C VAL A 92 18.20 -3.92 5.21
N VAL A 93 16.87 -4.17 5.20
CA VAL A 93 16.31 -5.36 4.53
C VAL A 93 15.42 -5.04 3.33
N GLU A 94 15.10 -3.77 3.03
CA GLU A 94 14.17 -3.39 1.96
C GLU A 94 14.59 -3.94 0.60
N ALA A 95 15.88 -3.85 0.25
CA ALA A 95 16.40 -4.38 -1.00
C ALA A 95 16.12 -5.89 -1.14
N ARG A 96 16.17 -6.62 -0.02
CA ARG A 96 15.87 -8.06 -0.03
C ARG A 96 14.38 -8.31 -0.22
N PHE A 97 13.50 -7.53 0.40
CA PHE A 97 12.06 -7.60 0.16
C PHE A 97 11.72 -7.28 -1.30
N GLU A 98 12.36 -6.26 -1.89
CA GLU A 98 12.17 -5.91 -3.30
C GLU A 98 12.52 -7.09 -4.25
N THR A 99 13.61 -7.81 -4.00
CA THR A 99 14.01 -8.96 -4.81
C THR A 99 13.12 -10.21 -4.63
N MET A 100 12.27 -10.22 -3.61
CA MET A 100 11.28 -11.29 -3.42
C MET A 100 10.08 -11.13 -4.34
N LEU A 101 9.70 -9.90 -4.67
CA LEU A 101 8.45 -9.59 -5.32
C LEU A 101 8.58 -9.64 -6.85
N VAL A 102 7.54 -10.15 -7.51
CA VAL A 102 7.41 -10.04 -8.97
C VAL A 102 7.33 -8.56 -9.39
N ASP A 103 7.77 -8.25 -10.61
CA ASP A 103 7.78 -6.85 -11.09
C ASP A 103 6.37 -6.26 -11.18
N SER A 104 5.36 -7.08 -11.41
CA SER A 104 3.94 -6.70 -11.52
C SER A 104 3.21 -6.47 -10.19
N SER A 105 3.91 -6.47 -9.04
CA SER A 105 3.42 -6.00 -7.76
C SER A 105 3.77 -4.52 -7.56
N PHE A 106 2.79 -3.66 -7.24
CA PHE A 106 2.94 -2.19 -7.30
C PHE A 106 2.78 -1.45 -5.98
N ALA A 107 2.16 -2.04 -4.98
CA ALA A 107 1.88 -1.34 -3.72
C ALA A 107 3.11 -1.21 -2.83
N CYS A 108 3.30 -0.04 -2.21
CA CYS A 108 4.33 0.21 -1.20
C CYS A 108 5.76 -0.17 -1.65
N ARG A 109 6.10 0.11 -2.90
CA ARG A 109 7.42 -0.17 -3.49
C ARG A 109 8.02 1.09 -4.10
N PRO A 110 9.36 1.30 -3.99
CA PRO A 110 10.04 2.41 -4.66
C PRO A 110 9.79 2.41 -6.16
N GLY A 111 9.50 3.56 -6.71
CA GLY A 111 9.30 3.73 -8.15
C GLY A 111 8.03 3.06 -8.73
N LYS A 112 7.17 2.46 -7.90
CA LYS A 112 5.88 1.85 -8.29
C LYS A 112 4.70 2.77 -7.92
N GLY A 113 3.63 2.25 -7.40
CA GLY A 113 2.47 3.02 -6.91
C GLY A 113 1.24 2.91 -7.80
N VAL A 114 0.19 3.63 -7.40
CA VAL A 114 -1.16 3.52 -8.00
C VAL A 114 -1.17 3.83 -9.50
N HIS A 115 -0.51 4.90 -9.92
CA HIS A 115 -0.55 5.32 -11.34
C HIS A 115 0.13 4.28 -12.24
N ARG A 116 1.29 3.75 -11.84
CA ARG A 116 1.95 2.68 -12.61
C ARG A 116 1.14 1.39 -12.64
N ALA A 117 0.46 1.03 -11.54
CA ALA A 117 -0.45 -0.10 -11.49
C ALA A 117 -1.61 0.06 -12.49
N VAL A 118 -2.24 1.24 -12.51
CA VAL A 118 -3.36 1.55 -13.42
C VAL A 118 -2.93 1.50 -14.89
N LEU A 119 -1.75 2.03 -15.22
CA LEU A 119 -1.19 1.93 -16.58
C LEU A 119 -0.84 0.48 -16.95
N ALA A 120 -0.37 -0.32 -16.00
CA ALA A 120 -0.13 -1.75 -16.21
C ALA A 120 -1.44 -2.51 -16.47
N VAL A 121 -2.51 -2.19 -15.74
CA VAL A 121 -3.85 -2.72 -16.01
C VAL A 121 -4.32 -2.34 -17.40
N GLN A 122 -4.13 -1.07 -17.83
CA GLN A 122 -4.52 -0.63 -19.17
C GLN A 122 -3.79 -1.45 -20.25
N ARG A 123 -2.48 -1.64 -20.11
CA ARG A 123 -1.69 -2.49 -21.03
C ARG A 123 -2.16 -3.94 -21.03
N SER A 124 -2.53 -4.49 -19.87
CA SER A 124 -3.09 -5.82 -19.77
C SER A 124 -4.41 -5.93 -20.56
N LEU A 125 -5.33 -4.98 -20.37
CA LEU A 125 -6.62 -4.94 -21.10
C LEU A 125 -6.45 -4.76 -22.63
N GLN A 126 -5.38 -4.09 -23.08
CA GLN A 126 -5.07 -3.94 -24.51
C GLN A 126 -4.57 -5.24 -25.14
N ARG A 127 -3.80 -6.02 -24.38
CA ARG A 127 -3.13 -7.21 -24.89
C ARG A 127 -3.97 -8.49 -24.80
N TRP A 128 -4.78 -8.63 -23.74
CA TRP A 128 -5.50 -9.86 -23.42
C TRP A 128 -7.00 -9.69 -23.67
N PRO A 129 -7.69 -10.65 -24.33
CA PRO A 129 -9.12 -10.53 -24.63
C PRO A 129 -10.01 -10.66 -23.41
N TRP A 130 -9.57 -11.39 -22.39
CA TRP A 130 -10.26 -11.59 -21.12
C TRP A 130 -9.39 -11.16 -19.95
N PHE A 131 -10.01 -10.84 -18.84
CA PHE A 131 -9.31 -10.63 -17.58
C PHE A 131 -10.09 -11.19 -16.40
N VAL A 132 -9.34 -11.51 -15.36
CA VAL A 132 -9.85 -11.82 -14.02
C VAL A 132 -9.46 -10.69 -13.09
N GLN A 133 -10.38 -10.27 -12.23
CA GLN A 133 -10.10 -9.35 -11.13
C GLN A 133 -10.70 -9.88 -9.84
N VAL A 134 -9.88 -9.97 -8.80
CA VAL A 134 -10.24 -10.48 -7.49
C VAL A 134 -9.60 -9.65 -6.37
N ASP A 135 -10.13 -9.80 -5.18
CA ASP A 135 -9.65 -9.13 -3.97
C ASP A 135 -9.67 -10.17 -2.82
N VAL A 136 -8.61 -10.24 -2.02
CA VAL A 136 -8.54 -11.16 -0.89
C VAL A 136 -9.43 -10.68 0.25
N ASP A 137 -10.19 -11.58 0.83
CA ASP A 137 -11.11 -11.24 1.91
C ASP A 137 -10.37 -11.07 3.23
N GLY A 138 -10.64 -9.92 3.88
CA GLY A 138 -10.03 -9.60 5.18
C GLY A 138 -8.51 -9.78 5.19
N TYR A 139 -7.79 -9.38 4.14
CA TYR A 139 -6.41 -9.78 3.89
C TYR A 139 -5.49 -9.61 5.11
N PHE A 140 -5.32 -8.38 5.61
CA PHE A 140 -4.44 -8.12 6.76
C PHE A 140 -4.83 -8.91 8.03
N PRO A 141 -6.09 -8.96 8.45
CA PRO A 141 -6.50 -9.80 9.58
C PRO A 141 -6.34 -11.30 9.36
N SER A 142 -6.29 -11.76 8.10
CA SER A 142 -6.24 -13.18 7.78
C SER A 142 -4.84 -13.77 7.70
N ILE A 143 -3.79 -12.96 7.70
CA ILE A 143 -2.41 -13.43 7.56
C ILE A 143 -2.00 -14.22 8.81
N ARG A 144 -1.59 -15.47 8.61
CA ARG A 144 -1.07 -16.37 9.64
C ARG A 144 0.41 -16.10 9.88
N HIS A 145 0.79 -15.89 11.12
CA HIS A 145 2.19 -15.57 11.50
C HIS A 145 3.13 -16.75 11.27
N ASP A 146 2.70 -17.99 11.50
CA ASP A 146 3.51 -19.20 11.26
C ASP A 146 3.91 -19.32 9.78
N LEU A 147 2.97 -19.14 8.85
CA LEU A 147 3.23 -19.18 7.41
C LEU A 147 4.12 -18.00 6.96
N LEU A 148 3.87 -16.81 7.49
CA LEU A 148 4.69 -15.63 7.20
C LEU A 148 6.12 -15.82 7.73
N MET A 149 6.28 -16.28 8.96
CA MET A 149 7.62 -16.55 9.52
C MET A 149 8.34 -17.67 8.76
N ALA A 150 7.65 -18.71 8.30
CA ALA A 150 8.23 -19.74 7.45
C ALA A 150 8.78 -19.15 6.14
N LEU A 151 8.05 -18.20 5.52
CA LEU A 151 8.51 -17.46 4.34
C LEU A 151 9.74 -16.61 4.66
N LEU A 152 9.72 -15.84 5.77
CA LEU A 152 10.82 -14.95 6.16
C LEU A 152 12.10 -15.74 6.48
N ARG A 153 12.01 -16.90 7.17
CA ARG A 153 13.14 -17.80 7.46
C ARG A 153 13.80 -18.36 6.20
N ARG A 154 13.08 -18.46 5.08
CA ARG A 154 13.65 -18.84 3.77
C ARG A 154 14.50 -17.71 3.15
N ARG A 155 14.31 -16.48 3.57
CA ARG A 155 14.94 -15.29 2.98
C ARG A 155 16.01 -14.68 3.85
N PHE A 156 15.85 -14.79 5.16
CA PHE A 156 16.73 -14.19 6.17
C PHE A 156 17.34 -15.25 7.09
N LYS A 157 18.48 -14.93 7.68
CA LYS A 157 19.13 -15.67 8.74
C LYS A 157 19.65 -14.70 9.80
N GLY A 158 19.83 -15.18 11.02
CA GLY A 158 20.17 -14.42 12.23
C GLY A 158 19.09 -14.67 13.28
N ALA A 159 19.45 -15.38 14.36
CA ALA A 159 18.48 -15.79 15.39
C ALA A 159 17.80 -14.58 16.03
N GLY A 160 18.59 -13.60 16.50
CA GLY A 160 18.06 -12.37 17.10
C GLY A 160 17.18 -11.56 16.15
N PHE A 161 17.56 -11.44 14.86
CA PHE A 161 16.74 -10.77 13.87
C PHE A 161 15.40 -11.47 13.62
N LEU A 162 15.39 -12.79 13.47
CA LEU A 162 14.16 -13.56 13.29
C LEU A 162 13.27 -13.50 14.54
N ALA A 163 13.87 -13.48 15.74
CA ALA A 163 13.15 -13.27 16.98
C ALA A 163 12.55 -11.86 17.06
N LEU A 164 13.27 -10.82 16.59
CA LEU A 164 12.75 -9.45 16.50
C LEU A 164 11.54 -9.38 15.57
N LEU A 165 11.60 -10.02 14.38
CA LEU A 165 10.45 -10.07 13.47
C LEU A 165 9.25 -10.78 14.09
N GLN A 166 9.49 -11.88 14.84
CA GLN A 166 8.41 -12.58 15.56
C GLN A 166 7.77 -11.68 16.62
N ARG A 167 8.56 -10.96 17.43
CA ARG A 167 8.04 -10.02 18.43
C ARG A 167 7.18 -8.91 17.79
N ILE A 168 7.61 -8.37 16.64
CA ILE A 168 6.82 -7.37 15.89
C ILE A 168 5.49 -7.95 15.44
N LEU A 169 5.46 -9.20 14.99
CA LEU A 169 4.22 -9.88 14.61
C LEU A 169 3.32 -10.11 15.81
N ASP A 170 3.87 -10.58 16.93
CA ASP A 170 3.10 -10.88 18.15
C ASP A 170 2.48 -9.61 18.74
N CYS A 171 3.22 -8.50 18.82
CA CYS A 171 2.70 -7.18 19.21
C CYS A 171 1.62 -6.67 18.23
N GLY A 172 1.73 -7.06 16.96
CA GLY A 172 0.83 -6.66 15.88
C GLY A 172 -0.37 -7.58 15.65
N ALA A 173 -0.56 -8.64 16.41
CA ALA A 173 -1.65 -9.59 16.25
C ALA A 173 -3.03 -8.92 16.42
N THR A 174 -3.79 -8.77 15.31
CA THR A 174 -5.08 -8.05 15.31
C THR A 174 -6.31 -8.95 15.27
N ALA A 175 -6.13 -10.25 15.01
CA ALA A 175 -7.19 -11.23 14.86
C ALA A 175 -7.01 -12.45 15.80
N GLY A 176 -6.42 -12.21 16.96
CA GLY A 176 -6.05 -13.22 17.95
C GLY A 176 -4.57 -13.64 17.85
N PRO A 177 -4.08 -14.44 18.81
CA PRO A 177 -2.69 -14.89 18.84
C PRO A 177 -2.29 -15.56 17.53
N GLY A 178 -1.10 -15.19 17.02
CA GLY A 178 -0.54 -15.78 15.81
C GLY A 178 -1.23 -15.40 14.49
N ARG A 179 -2.12 -14.38 14.50
CA ARG A 179 -2.88 -14.00 13.31
C ARG A 179 -3.14 -12.50 13.21
N GLY A 180 -3.07 -12.02 11.97
CA GLY A 180 -3.41 -10.67 11.58
C GLY A 180 -2.23 -9.70 11.66
N LEU A 181 -2.22 -8.73 10.75
CA LEU A 181 -1.27 -7.63 10.72
C LEU A 181 -2.00 -6.31 10.97
N PRO A 182 -1.41 -5.39 11.74
CA PRO A 182 -1.99 -4.07 11.99
C PRO A 182 -1.98 -3.22 10.72
N ILE A 183 -3.13 -2.62 10.41
CA ILE A 183 -3.22 -1.66 9.30
C ILE A 183 -2.61 -0.33 9.77
N GLY A 184 -1.63 0.18 9.02
CA GLY A 184 -1.01 1.48 9.27
C GLY A 184 0.45 1.44 9.71
N THR A 185 1.07 0.26 9.83
CA THR A 185 2.50 0.12 10.10
C THR A 185 3.30 -0.20 8.83
N LEU A 186 4.56 0.26 8.77
CA LEU A 186 5.47 -0.01 7.66
C LEU A 186 5.75 -1.52 7.53
N ALA A 187 6.04 -2.18 8.63
CA ALA A 187 6.34 -3.62 8.64
C ALA A 187 5.19 -4.44 8.04
N SER A 188 3.93 -4.14 8.42
CA SER A 188 2.77 -4.84 7.89
C SER A 188 2.64 -4.74 6.37
N GLN A 189 3.01 -3.60 5.79
CA GLN A 189 2.93 -3.40 4.33
C GLN A 189 3.92 -4.30 3.58
N HIS A 190 5.17 -4.37 4.05
CA HIS A 190 6.19 -5.23 3.46
C HIS A 190 5.88 -6.71 3.67
N PHE A 191 5.43 -7.09 4.86
CA PHE A 191 5.04 -8.47 5.18
C PHE A 191 3.86 -8.93 4.33
N ALA A 192 2.83 -8.10 4.22
CA ALA A 192 1.68 -8.40 3.39
C ALA A 192 2.07 -8.53 1.90
N ASN A 193 2.90 -7.62 1.37
CA ASN A 193 3.37 -7.76 0.00
C ASN A 193 4.14 -9.06 -0.23
N ALA A 194 5.06 -9.42 0.67
CA ALA A 194 5.85 -10.64 0.56
C ALA A 194 4.99 -11.91 0.69
N PHE A 195 3.95 -11.89 1.51
CA PHE A 195 3.09 -13.05 1.76
C PHE A 195 2.31 -13.48 0.51
N LEU A 196 1.90 -12.55 -0.36
CA LEU A 196 1.18 -12.85 -1.61
C LEU A 196 2.11 -13.11 -2.83
N ASP A 197 3.42 -12.98 -2.72
CA ASP A 197 4.33 -13.23 -3.85
C ASP A 197 4.19 -14.65 -4.41
N GLY A 198 3.92 -15.64 -3.56
CA GLY A 198 3.64 -17.01 -3.99
C GLY A 198 2.40 -17.11 -4.88
N ALA A 199 1.34 -16.34 -4.58
CA ALA A 199 0.14 -16.29 -5.40
C ALA A 199 0.38 -15.57 -6.75
N ASP A 200 1.20 -14.50 -6.74
CA ASP A 200 1.59 -13.82 -7.97
C ASP A 200 2.32 -14.76 -8.93
N ARG A 201 3.27 -15.55 -8.41
CA ARG A 201 4.02 -16.54 -9.20
C ARG A 201 3.11 -17.65 -9.70
N PHE A 202 2.25 -18.16 -8.82
CA PHE A 202 1.26 -19.18 -9.20
C PHE A 202 0.41 -18.73 -10.40
N ILE A 203 -0.06 -17.47 -10.42
CA ILE A 203 -0.82 -16.91 -11.54
C ILE A 203 0.05 -16.83 -12.80
N LEU A 204 1.27 -16.33 -12.68
CA LEU A 204 2.18 -16.12 -13.82
C LEU A 204 2.67 -17.41 -14.46
N ASP A 205 2.68 -18.52 -13.71
CA ASP A 205 3.08 -19.84 -14.19
C ASP A 205 1.95 -20.59 -14.94
N GLN A 206 0.71 -20.02 -14.96
CA GLN A 206 -0.42 -20.63 -15.68
C GLN A 206 -0.30 -20.39 -17.20
N ALA A 207 -0.53 -21.44 -17.99
CA ALA A 207 -0.58 -21.32 -19.46
C ALA A 207 -1.75 -20.43 -19.92
N GLY A 208 -1.52 -19.60 -20.92
CA GLY A 208 -2.53 -18.69 -21.47
C GLY A 208 -2.90 -17.50 -20.55
N VAL A 209 -2.10 -17.28 -19.50
CA VAL A 209 -2.24 -16.19 -18.55
C VAL A 209 -1.08 -15.19 -18.68
N GLY A 210 -1.36 -13.91 -18.50
CA GLY A 210 -0.34 -12.86 -18.45
C GLY A 210 -0.92 -11.50 -18.08
N GLY A 211 -0.14 -10.44 -18.27
CA GLY A 211 -0.60 -9.09 -17.93
C GLY A 211 -1.01 -8.94 -16.46
N HIS A 212 -0.38 -9.69 -15.56
CA HIS A 212 -0.64 -9.66 -14.12
C HIS A 212 -0.31 -8.30 -13.51
N VAL A 213 -1.18 -7.84 -12.63
CA VAL A 213 -1.02 -6.60 -11.84
C VAL A 213 -1.57 -6.83 -10.44
N ARG A 214 -0.77 -6.57 -9.41
CA ARG A 214 -1.23 -6.59 -8.02
C ARG A 214 -1.00 -5.25 -7.32
N TYR A 215 -2.01 -4.79 -6.60
CA TYR A 215 -1.91 -3.67 -5.68
C TYR A 215 -2.43 -4.10 -4.29
N MET A 216 -1.53 -4.48 -3.39
CA MET A 216 -1.85 -5.15 -2.11
C MET A 216 -2.65 -6.44 -2.34
N ASP A 217 -3.91 -6.43 -1.91
CA ASP A 217 -4.88 -7.52 -1.97
C ASP A 217 -5.76 -7.52 -3.24
N ASP A 218 -5.65 -6.49 -4.09
CA ASP A 218 -6.38 -6.37 -5.37
C ASP A 218 -5.49 -6.91 -6.51
N LEU A 219 -5.89 -8.06 -7.08
CA LEU A 219 -5.19 -8.74 -8.16
C LEU A 219 -5.99 -8.65 -9.45
N LEU A 220 -5.28 -8.43 -10.57
CA LEU A 220 -5.84 -8.50 -11.92
C LEU A 220 -4.85 -9.22 -12.83
N TRP A 221 -5.35 -10.10 -13.71
CA TRP A 221 -4.52 -10.71 -14.75
C TRP A 221 -5.33 -10.92 -16.02
N GLY A 222 -4.64 -10.93 -17.16
CA GLY A 222 -5.19 -11.18 -18.49
C GLY A 222 -5.19 -12.66 -18.84
N CYS A 223 -6.13 -13.08 -19.68
CA CYS A 223 -6.29 -14.45 -20.14
C CYS A 223 -6.63 -14.50 -21.63
N GLU A 224 -6.15 -15.54 -22.33
CA GLU A 224 -6.43 -15.77 -23.75
C GLU A 224 -7.90 -16.10 -24.02
N SER A 225 -8.56 -16.78 -23.09
CA SER A 225 -9.95 -17.20 -23.24
C SER A 225 -10.69 -17.17 -21.90
N ARG A 226 -12.01 -17.26 -21.97
CA ARG A 226 -12.87 -17.38 -20.79
C ARG A 226 -12.58 -18.65 -20.00
N ALA A 227 -12.35 -19.77 -20.69
CA ALA A 227 -12.03 -21.04 -20.06
C ALA A 227 -10.71 -20.96 -19.26
N VAL A 228 -9.66 -20.33 -19.81
CA VAL A 228 -8.40 -20.07 -19.09
C VAL A 228 -8.64 -19.15 -17.88
N ALA A 229 -9.49 -18.13 -18.00
CA ALA A 229 -9.83 -17.25 -16.90
C ALA A 229 -10.53 -18.00 -15.74
N GLU A 230 -11.48 -18.88 -16.06
CA GLU A 230 -12.20 -19.70 -15.08
C GLU A 230 -11.25 -20.73 -14.41
N ALA A 231 -10.41 -21.39 -15.18
CA ALA A 231 -9.44 -22.36 -14.67
C ALA A 231 -8.38 -21.71 -13.78
N SER A 232 -7.81 -20.58 -14.22
CA SER A 232 -6.80 -19.83 -13.44
C SER A 232 -7.36 -19.28 -12.14
N LEU A 233 -8.62 -18.82 -12.14
CA LEU A 233 -9.30 -18.37 -10.93
C LEU A 233 -9.51 -19.52 -9.94
N ALA A 234 -10.01 -20.67 -10.41
CA ALA A 234 -10.22 -21.85 -9.57
C ALA A 234 -8.89 -22.35 -8.97
N GLY A 235 -7.83 -22.37 -9.78
CA GLY A 235 -6.48 -22.71 -9.31
C GLY A 235 -5.95 -21.75 -8.26
N LEU A 236 -6.12 -20.44 -8.45
CA LEU A 236 -5.71 -19.45 -7.45
C LEU A 236 -6.50 -19.59 -6.13
N GLU A 237 -7.80 -19.89 -6.18
CA GLU A 237 -8.61 -20.13 -5.00
C GLU A 237 -8.12 -21.32 -4.19
N ALA A 238 -7.79 -22.42 -4.86
CA ALA A 238 -7.22 -23.60 -4.24
C ALA A 238 -5.85 -23.26 -3.62
N PHE A 239 -4.96 -22.60 -4.35
CA PHE A 239 -3.65 -22.18 -3.86
C PHE A 239 -3.76 -21.28 -2.61
N LEU A 240 -4.60 -20.26 -2.66
CA LEU A 240 -4.77 -19.35 -1.52
C LEU A 240 -5.31 -20.07 -0.27
N ARG A 241 -6.29 -20.96 -0.44
CA ARG A 241 -6.84 -21.76 0.65
C ARG A 241 -5.80 -22.69 1.26
N ASP A 242 -5.12 -23.45 0.41
CA ASP A 242 -4.29 -24.59 0.84
C ASP A 242 -2.89 -24.14 1.29
N ALA A 243 -2.27 -23.21 0.56
CA ALA A 243 -0.92 -22.73 0.87
C ALA A 243 -0.87 -21.48 1.77
N CYS A 244 -1.90 -20.61 1.73
CA CYS A 244 -1.88 -19.35 2.44
C CYS A 244 -2.91 -19.25 3.57
N GLY A 245 -3.91 -20.15 3.61
CA GLY A 245 -5.05 -20.04 4.53
C GLY A 245 -5.93 -18.81 4.27
N LEU A 246 -5.94 -18.31 3.03
CA LEU A 246 -6.67 -17.13 2.60
C LEU A 246 -7.89 -17.50 1.76
N ARG A 247 -8.83 -16.54 1.65
CA ARG A 247 -10.02 -16.66 0.81
C ARG A 247 -10.17 -15.41 -0.06
N LEU A 248 -10.76 -15.59 -1.24
CA LEU A 248 -11.18 -14.46 -2.07
C LEU A 248 -12.53 -13.91 -1.61
N LYS A 249 -12.74 -12.61 -1.81
CA LYS A 249 -14.06 -12.00 -1.63
C LYS A 249 -15.09 -12.65 -2.59
N PRO A 250 -16.39 -12.69 -2.21
CA PRO A 250 -17.43 -13.25 -3.08
C PRO A 250 -17.51 -12.57 -4.45
N ARG A 251 -17.20 -11.27 -4.49
CA ARG A 251 -17.21 -10.50 -5.74
C ARG A 251 -15.93 -10.77 -6.54
N ARG A 252 -16.00 -11.73 -7.44
CA ARG A 252 -14.99 -12.07 -8.44
C ARG A 252 -15.48 -11.59 -9.80
N ARG A 253 -14.57 -11.14 -10.63
CA ARG A 253 -14.93 -10.64 -11.96
C ARG A 253 -14.11 -11.36 -13.02
N ILE A 254 -14.76 -12.07 -13.90
CA ILE A 254 -14.26 -12.53 -15.20
C ILE A 254 -15.02 -11.72 -16.25
N ALA A 255 -14.32 -11.02 -17.13
CA ALA A 255 -14.96 -10.17 -18.12
C ALA A 255 -14.08 -10.00 -19.38
N ARG A 256 -14.70 -9.54 -20.47
CA ARG A 256 -13.96 -9.11 -21.66
C ARG A 256 -13.20 -7.81 -21.38
N SER A 257 -11.99 -7.70 -21.89
CA SER A 257 -11.16 -6.51 -21.72
C SER A 257 -11.77 -5.24 -22.31
N SER A 258 -12.62 -5.38 -23.33
CA SER A 258 -13.39 -4.28 -23.92
C SER A 258 -14.35 -3.60 -22.92
N GLU A 259 -14.81 -4.31 -21.90
CA GLU A 259 -15.67 -3.74 -20.84
C GLU A 259 -14.89 -2.80 -19.92
N GLY A 260 -13.57 -2.96 -19.86
CA GLY A 260 -12.71 -2.23 -18.94
C GLY A 260 -12.80 -2.71 -17.49
N ALA A 261 -11.89 -2.26 -16.66
CA ALA A 261 -11.78 -2.61 -15.23
C ALA A 261 -11.94 -1.39 -14.32
N ARG A 262 -12.28 -1.64 -13.05
CA ARG A 262 -12.20 -0.64 -11.97
C ARG A 262 -11.03 -1.02 -11.07
N TYR A 263 -9.98 -0.20 -11.06
CA TYR A 263 -8.75 -0.52 -10.35
C TYR A 263 -8.19 0.70 -9.62
N CYS A 264 -7.82 0.56 -8.36
CA CYS A 264 -7.26 1.64 -7.53
C CYS A 264 -8.05 2.96 -7.58
N GLY A 265 -9.39 2.89 -7.69
CA GLY A 265 -10.25 4.06 -7.75
C GLY A 265 -10.35 4.74 -9.11
N PHE A 266 -9.87 4.09 -10.17
CA PHE A 266 -10.01 4.51 -11.57
C PHE A 266 -10.93 3.56 -12.35
N ARG A 267 -11.45 4.04 -13.47
CA ARG A 267 -12.08 3.24 -14.52
C ARG A 267 -11.09 3.14 -15.67
N VAL A 268 -10.56 1.94 -15.88
CA VAL A 268 -9.50 1.67 -16.86
C VAL A 268 -10.14 1.01 -18.06
N ARG A 269 -9.98 1.58 -19.24
CA ARG A 269 -10.35 1.02 -20.53
C ARG A 269 -9.12 0.91 -21.42
N GLN A 270 -9.22 0.19 -22.52
CA GLN A 270 -8.12 -0.01 -23.46
C GLN A 270 -7.51 1.31 -23.96
N GLY A 271 -8.35 2.30 -24.31
CA GLY A 271 -7.89 3.60 -24.86
C GLY A 271 -7.77 4.71 -23.82
N VAL A 272 -8.38 4.59 -22.64
CA VAL A 272 -8.48 5.72 -21.71
C VAL A 272 -8.54 5.27 -20.24
N VAL A 273 -7.91 6.04 -19.37
CA VAL A 273 -8.04 5.93 -17.91
C VAL A 273 -8.87 7.11 -17.43
N LEU A 274 -9.99 6.84 -16.77
CA LEU A 274 -10.93 7.85 -16.26
C LEU A 274 -10.96 7.82 -14.73
N PRO A 275 -11.22 8.95 -14.05
CA PRO A 275 -11.40 8.94 -12.60
C PRO A 275 -12.65 8.14 -12.23
N GLY A 276 -12.57 7.37 -11.16
CA GLY A 276 -13.70 6.63 -10.62
C GLY A 276 -14.69 7.55 -9.88
N PRO A 277 -15.94 7.10 -9.64
CA PRO A 277 -17.00 7.92 -9.06
C PRO A 277 -16.60 8.60 -7.72
N ARG A 278 -15.87 7.88 -6.86
CA ARG A 278 -15.41 8.44 -5.58
C ARG A 278 -14.39 9.56 -5.73
N LYS A 279 -13.44 9.41 -6.66
CA LYS A 279 -12.46 10.47 -6.97
C LYS A 279 -13.17 11.71 -7.51
N MET A 280 -14.16 11.51 -8.37
CA MET A 280 -14.99 12.60 -8.91
C MET A 280 -15.80 13.30 -7.81
N ALA A 281 -16.42 12.55 -6.90
CA ALA A 281 -17.17 13.13 -5.78
C ALA A 281 -16.26 13.91 -4.81
N ARG A 282 -15.10 13.35 -4.47
CA ARG A 282 -14.10 14.04 -3.63
C ARG A 282 -13.60 15.33 -4.25
N PHE A 283 -13.33 15.32 -5.55
CA PHE A 283 -12.90 16.53 -6.25
C PHE A 283 -13.99 17.61 -6.21
N ARG A 284 -15.27 17.28 -6.51
CA ARG A 284 -16.37 18.22 -6.39
C ARG A 284 -16.50 18.82 -4.98
N ALA A 285 -16.43 17.96 -3.95
CA ALA A 285 -16.51 18.40 -2.57
C ALA A 285 -15.31 19.28 -2.16
N ALA A 286 -14.12 19.00 -2.67
CA ALA A 286 -12.94 19.80 -2.42
C ALA A 286 -13.08 21.19 -3.06
N VAL A 287 -13.50 21.26 -4.33
CA VAL A 287 -13.77 22.52 -5.03
C VAL A 287 -14.80 23.35 -4.25
N ALA A 288 -15.93 22.76 -3.89
CA ALA A 288 -16.97 23.49 -3.14
C ALA A 288 -16.44 24.05 -1.79
N ARG A 289 -15.60 23.29 -1.08
CA ARG A 289 -14.99 23.78 0.18
C ARG A 289 -13.99 24.89 -0.04
N ILE A 290 -13.17 24.82 -1.08
CA ILE A 290 -12.20 25.87 -1.42
C ILE A 290 -12.95 27.16 -1.75
N GLU A 291 -14.00 27.09 -2.56
CA GLU A 291 -14.81 28.24 -2.93
C GLU A 291 -15.54 28.85 -1.73
N ALA A 292 -16.13 28.02 -0.87
CA ALA A 292 -16.78 28.50 0.34
C ALA A 292 -15.79 29.22 1.29
N ALA A 293 -14.59 28.64 1.48
CA ALA A 293 -13.56 29.23 2.33
C ALA A 293 -13.03 30.57 1.75
N ARG A 294 -12.84 30.63 0.43
CA ARG A 294 -12.44 31.85 -0.28
C ARG A 294 -13.49 32.95 -0.14
N THR A 295 -14.74 32.63 -0.41
CA THR A 295 -15.86 33.59 -0.37
C THR A 295 -16.09 34.12 1.06
N ALA A 296 -15.93 33.28 2.06
CA ALA A 296 -16.07 33.66 3.48
C ALA A 296 -14.83 34.35 4.04
N GLY A 297 -13.74 34.47 3.31
CA GLY A 297 -12.48 35.06 3.79
C GLY A 297 -11.75 34.24 4.84
N TRP A 298 -12.06 32.93 4.97
CA TRP A 298 -11.46 32.03 5.99
C TRP A 298 -10.11 31.46 5.58
N ALA A 299 -9.76 31.54 4.31
CA ALA A 299 -8.50 31.02 3.79
C ALA A 299 -7.78 32.10 2.97
N SER A 300 -6.47 32.17 3.12
CA SER A 300 -5.63 33.01 2.27
C SER A 300 -5.59 32.45 0.83
N GLU A 301 -5.20 33.27 -0.12
CA GLU A 301 -5.00 32.83 -1.51
C GLU A 301 -4.01 31.67 -1.61
N ALA A 302 -2.92 31.70 -0.82
CA ALA A 302 -1.94 30.64 -0.74
C ALA A 302 -2.51 29.33 -0.16
N ASP A 303 -3.45 29.41 0.80
CA ASP A 303 -4.14 28.23 1.33
C ASP A 303 -5.06 27.62 0.27
N CYS A 304 -5.80 28.47 -0.45
CA CYS A 304 -6.64 28.06 -1.57
C CYS A 304 -5.81 27.37 -2.66
N GLN A 305 -4.67 27.95 -3.04
CA GLN A 305 -3.79 27.37 -4.05
C GLN A 305 -3.27 25.99 -3.62
N ARG A 306 -2.79 25.85 -2.38
CA ARG A 306 -2.35 24.54 -1.84
C ARG A 306 -3.47 23.49 -1.86
N ALA A 307 -4.69 23.90 -1.51
CA ALA A 307 -5.85 23.00 -1.52
C ALA A 307 -6.23 22.60 -2.96
N TRP A 308 -6.11 23.51 -3.93
CA TRP A 308 -6.29 23.26 -5.34
C TRP A 308 -5.27 22.24 -5.86
N ASP A 309 -3.99 22.46 -5.65
CA ASP A 309 -2.91 21.58 -6.07
C ASP A 309 -3.10 20.17 -5.52
N GLY A 310 -3.44 20.06 -4.22
CA GLY A 310 -3.76 18.79 -3.59
C GLY A 310 -4.97 18.09 -4.22
N SER A 311 -5.99 18.85 -4.61
CA SER A 311 -7.19 18.30 -5.25
C SER A 311 -6.92 17.82 -6.68
N LEU A 312 -6.15 18.59 -7.45
CA LEU A 312 -5.73 18.24 -8.80
C LEU A 312 -4.82 16.99 -8.80
N ALA A 313 -3.89 16.90 -7.85
CA ALA A 313 -3.01 15.75 -7.70
C ALA A 313 -3.78 14.42 -7.55
N THR A 314 -4.99 14.44 -6.95
CA THR A 314 -5.83 13.23 -6.83
C THR A 314 -6.35 12.71 -8.16
N LEU A 315 -6.38 13.54 -9.20
CA LEU A 315 -6.84 13.26 -10.56
C LEU A 315 -5.67 13.12 -11.56
N SER A 316 -4.42 13.19 -11.09
CA SER A 316 -3.27 13.00 -11.96
C SER A 316 -3.24 11.59 -12.57
N GLY A 317 -2.63 11.45 -13.75
CA GLY A 317 -2.49 10.16 -14.44
C GLY A 317 -3.80 9.60 -15.02
N CYS A 318 -4.86 10.41 -15.17
CA CYS A 318 -6.08 10.00 -15.85
C CYS A 318 -6.66 11.15 -16.70
N ASP A 319 -7.45 10.79 -17.70
CA ASP A 319 -8.22 11.75 -18.50
C ASP A 319 -9.37 12.33 -17.66
N SER A 320 -9.11 13.48 -17.09
CA SER A 320 -10.05 14.21 -16.23
C SER A 320 -10.38 15.62 -16.75
N GLY A 321 -9.81 16.04 -17.89
CA GLY A 321 -9.94 17.40 -18.41
C GLY A 321 -11.40 17.85 -18.60
N GLY A 322 -12.19 17.06 -19.33
CA GLY A 322 -13.61 17.36 -19.54
C GLY A 322 -14.44 17.34 -18.25
N PHE A 323 -14.10 16.46 -17.30
CA PHE A 323 -14.75 16.44 -15.99
C PHE A 323 -14.39 17.69 -15.15
N ARG A 324 -13.10 18.05 -15.09
CA ARG A 324 -12.64 19.25 -14.37
C ARG A 324 -13.29 20.52 -14.90
N ARG A 325 -13.28 20.70 -16.23
CA ARG A 325 -13.94 21.86 -16.87
C ARG A 325 -15.42 22.00 -16.46
N ARG A 326 -16.21 20.91 -16.51
CA ARG A 326 -17.62 20.96 -16.10
C ARG A 326 -17.81 21.32 -14.63
N VAL A 327 -16.96 20.83 -13.73
CA VAL A 327 -17.05 21.17 -12.30
C VAL A 327 -16.72 22.64 -12.10
N LEU A 328 -15.68 23.16 -12.71
CA LEU A 328 -15.23 24.54 -12.56
C LEU A 328 -16.22 25.54 -13.18
N ALA A 329 -16.79 25.21 -14.33
CA ALA A 329 -17.85 26.04 -14.94
C ALA A 329 -19.05 26.23 -14.00
N GLY A 330 -19.39 25.24 -13.17
CA GLY A 330 -20.44 25.36 -12.15
C GLY A 330 -20.14 26.37 -11.04
N PHE A 331 -18.90 26.84 -10.91
CA PHE A 331 -18.45 27.89 -9.99
C PHE A 331 -18.05 29.19 -10.72
N GLY A 332 -18.40 29.31 -12.01
CA GLY A 332 -18.14 30.52 -12.80
C GLY A 332 -16.74 30.62 -13.38
N TYR A 333 -15.91 29.57 -13.28
CA TYR A 333 -14.59 29.56 -13.92
C TYR A 333 -14.66 29.14 -15.38
N SER A 334 -14.11 29.95 -16.29
CA SER A 334 -13.84 29.57 -17.67
C SER A 334 -12.39 29.09 -17.76
N LEU A 335 -12.19 27.86 -18.22
CA LEU A 335 -10.87 27.38 -18.59
C LEU A 335 -10.73 27.52 -20.11
N GLU A 336 -9.81 28.36 -20.57
CA GLU A 336 -9.50 28.46 -22.00
C GLU A 336 -9.11 27.08 -22.58
N PRO A 337 -9.52 26.77 -23.82
CA PRO A 337 -9.08 25.58 -24.51
C PRO A 337 -7.60 25.72 -24.84
N GLY A 338 -6.72 25.09 -24.06
CA GLY A 338 -5.26 25.17 -24.30
C GLY A 338 -4.39 24.84 -23.09
N CYS A 339 -4.94 24.71 -21.88
CA CYS A 339 -4.12 24.30 -20.74
C CYS A 339 -3.77 22.82 -20.84
N PRO A 340 -2.49 22.42 -20.94
CA PRO A 340 -2.10 21.03 -21.09
C PRO A 340 -2.57 20.21 -19.89
N SER A 341 -3.16 19.06 -20.17
CA SER A 341 -3.45 18.02 -19.19
C SER A 341 -2.12 17.35 -18.78
N ASN A 342 -1.44 17.89 -17.76
CA ASN A 342 -0.37 17.18 -17.07
C ASN A 342 -0.94 16.17 -16.08
#